data_d522693450d1102daba986b147f9b187
#
_entry.id   d522693450d1102daba986b147f9b187
#
_cell.length_a   1.000
_cell.length_b   1.000
_cell.length_c   1.000
_cell.angle_alpha   90.00
_cell.angle_beta   90.00
_cell.angle_gamma   90.00
#
_symmetry.space_group_name_H-M   'P 1'
#
loop_
_entity.id
_entity.type
_entity.pdbx_description
1 polymer ?
#
loop_
_entity_poly.entity_id
_entity_poly.type
_entity_poly.pdbx_seq_one_letter_code
_entity_poly.pdbx_strand_id
1 'polypeptide(L)'
;MNAPIDAAAHLSPARLVHRYYLAMSVPFVIDVISVFVYSALNGAPEVVLPSLAVTALFLAFGVGLGAWLLIRPIRHFIEGRAAFADIEISLARLPRNSATVIGVLYAPMVALRLLSHRLDITFGATLQQVAWPDVIANLTVGTGFNVVLTFFVVAAYLDHLCDELFRTRGVNIGTFGGRFRRKVALALLFVSFATMVLIAADMLSYSGDRLVREASADITTSALGAAFIYYWISNALTRPITRLDGGLRQVADNDYTVRLPVTSDDELGHAASRFNQMVEGLAEKAYLRDTFGKYVSETVATSILSNRGNTGRSSDTTAEATLMFTDIEGFTGLSESTTPAEVAALLNAYLHTVVPVIQRHGGIVNSFIGDGLFVSFGLPRPIENHAKAAIAAAIEIQQALSAARFAPGFSLPTRIGLNTGSVIGVTIGTDNRLSYTLLGDAVNVAARIEQLNKKFGTRILAAESTVAAAGAQPFCERLGTTDVRGHHDGVVVYRVGQPR
;
A
#
# COMPACT_ATOMS: atom_id res chain seq x y z
N MET A 1 -10.69 5.35 4.44
CA MET A 1 -10.51 6.46 5.41
C MET A 1 -9.12 6.99 5.15
N ASN A 2 -9.00 8.12 4.41
CA ASN A 2 -7.71 8.70 4.01
C ASN A 2 -6.98 9.14 5.27
N ALA A 3 -5.77 8.59 5.50
CA ALA A 3 -4.85 9.16 6.48
C ALA A 3 -4.69 10.66 6.18
N PRO A 4 -4.64 11.54 7.19
CA PRO A 4 -4.48 12.95 6.96
C PRO A 4 -3.14 13.16 6.26
N ILE A 5 -3.19 13.50 4.98
CA ILE A 5 -2.05 14.04 4.24
C ILE A 5 -1.63 15.27 5.04
N ASP A 6 -0.39 15.25 5.48
CA ASP A 6 0.18 16.32 6.33
C ASP A 6 0.03 17.66 5.61
N ALA A 7 -1.03 18.39 5.93
CA ALA A 7 -1.46 19.62 5.25
C ALA A 7 -0.48 20.79 5.47
N ALA A 8 0.62 20.56 6.20
CA ALA A 8 1.61 21.57 6.55
C ALA A 8 2.82 21.66 5.60
N ALA A 9 3.02 20.71 4.69
CA ALA A 9 4.07 20.82 3.68
C ALA A 9 3.55 21.62 2.48
N HIS A 10 3.48 22.93 2.60
CA HIS A 10 3.22 23.81 1.46
C HIS A 10 4.32 23.60 0.43
N LEU A 11 3.98 22.96 -0.71
CA LEU A 11 4.79 23.01 -1.92
C LEU A 11 5.14 24.48 -2.19
N SER A 12 6.40 24.86 -2.03
CA SER A 12 6.86 26.19 -2.43
C SER A 12 7.05 26.17 -3.95
N PRO A 13 6.14 26.79 -4.74
CA PRO A 13 6.25 26.81 -6.20
C PRO A 13 7.60 27.38 -6.63
N ALA A 14 8.09 28.36 -5.91
CA ALA A 14 9.38 29.00 -6.18
C ALA A 14 10.55 28.01 -6.06
N ARG A 15 10.57 27.13 -5.06
CA ARG A 15 11.65 26.13 -4.88
C ARG A 15 11.64 25.09 -5.99
N LEU A 16 10.49 24.61 -6.41
CA LEU A 16 10.36 23.61 -7.48
C LEU A 16 10.76 24.20 -8.83
N VAL A 17 10.30 25.42 -9.12
CA VAL A 17 10.70 26.14 -10.32
C VAL A 17 12.21 26.40 -10.33
N HIS A 18 12.77 26.85 -9.21
CA HIS A 18 14.21 27.10 -9.10
C HIS A 18 15.03 25.82 -9.35
N ARG A 19 14.63 24.68 -8.78
CA ARG A 19 15.30 23.38 -9.04
C ARG A 19 15.25 22.97 -10.51
N TYR A 20 14.15 23.28 -11.21
CA TYR A 20 14.08 23.02 -12.64
C TYR A 20 15.05 23.89 -13.45
N TYR A 21 15.16 25.19 -13.12
CA TYR A 21 16.14 26.08 -13.73
C TYR A 21 17.57 25.59 -13.46
N LEU A 22 17.87 25.14 -12.25
CA LEU A 22 19.15 24.51 -11.93
C LEU A 22 19.41 23.26 -12.79
N ALA A 23 18.43 22.38 -12.94
CA ALA A 23 18.55 21.20 -13.78
C ALA A 23 18.88 21.57 -15.24
N MET A 24 18.17 22.56 -15.78
CA MET A 24 18.40 23.07 -17.15
C MET A 24 19.75 23.82 -17.30
N SER A 25 20.37 24.29 -16.23
CA SER A 25 21.65 24.96 -16.26
C SER A 25 22.85 24.00 -16.29
N VAL A 26 22.67 22.74 -15.94
CA VAL A 26 23.78 21.76 -15.81
C VAL A 26 24.61 21.64 -17.10
N PRO A 27 24.05 21.55 -18.33
CA PRO A 27 24.84 21.50 -19.56
C PRO A 27 25.79 22.70 -19.70
N PHE A 28 25.31 23.88 -19.38
CA PHE A 28 26.09 25.13 -19.52
C PHE A 28 27.21 25.22 -18.47
N VAL A 29 27.00 24.66 -17.26
CA VAL A 29 28.06 24.55 -16.26
C VAL A 29 29.17 23.64 -16.77
N ILE A 30 28.85 22.56 -17.42
CA ILE A 30 29.81 21.64 -18.04
C ILE A 30 30.56 22.32 -19.17
N ASP A 31 29.86 23.09 -20.03
CA ASP A 31 30.53 23.86 -21.08
C ASP A 31 31.54 24.86 -20.51
N VAL A 32 31.17 25.55 -19.44
CA VAL A 32 32.11 26.47 -18.73
C VAL A 32 33.33 25.71 -18.23
N ILE A 33 33.15 24.58 -17.57
CA ILE A 33 34.25 23.72 -17.11
C ILE A 33 35.13 23.28 -18.28
N SER A 34 34.50 22.81 -19.38
CA SER A 34 35.21 22.38 -20.58
C SER A 34 36.08 23.51 -21.20
N VAL A 35 35.57 24.74 -21.24
CA VAL A 35 36.33 25.91 -21.71
C VAL A 35 37.53 26.16 -20.85
N PHE A 36 37.42 26.09 -19.51
CA PHE A 36 38.57 26.27 -18.61
C PHE A 36 39.60 25.14 -18.77
N VAL A 37 39.17 23.90 -18.86
CA VAL A 37 40.04 22.74 -19.07
C VAL A 37 40.80 22.89 -20.40
N TYR A 38 40.08 23.21 -21.48
CA TYR A 38 40.69 23.42 -22.80
C TYR A 38 41.74 24.57 -22.75
N SER A 39 41.39 25.71 -22.18
CA SER A 39 42.32 26.86 -22.02
C SER A 39 43.57 26.48 -21.25
N ALA A 40 43.45 25.73 -20.15
CA ALA A 40 44.56 25.30 -19.32
C ALA A 40 45.50 24.33 -20.07
N LEU A 41 44.92 23.35 -20.82
CA LEU A 41 45.67 22.34 -21.56
C LEU A 41 46.43 22.95 -22.77
N ASN A 42 45.80 23.93 -23.44
CA ASN A 42 46.35 24.52 -24.67
C ASN A 42 47.09 25.86 -24.44
N GLY A 43 47.15 26.36 -23.19
CA GLY A 43 47.80 27.62 -22.88
C GLY A 43 47.16 28.86 -23.57
N ALA A 44 45.83 28.82 -23.76
CA ALA A 44 45.05 29.79 -24.51
C ALA A 44 44.06 30.57 -23.61
N PRO A 45 44.49 31.39 -22.67
CA PRO A 45 43.60 32.11 -21.73
C PRO A 45 42.68 33.13 -22.43
N GLU A 46 43.06 33.63 -23.62
CA GLU A 46 42.27 34.58 -24.42
C GLU A 46 40.95 34.02 -24.93
N VAL A 47 40.80 32.69 -25.01
CA VAL A 47 39.56 32.02 -25.45
C VAL A 47 38.50 32.02 -24.37
N VAL A 48 38.88 32.13 -23.10
CA VAL A 48 37.97 31.97 -21.95
C VAL A 48 36.87 33.03 -21.95
N LEU A 49 37.23 34.31 -22.01
CA LEU A 49 36.23 35.39 -21.89
C LEU A 49 35.18 35.41 -23.03
N PRO A 50 35.55 35.29 -24.32
CA PRO A 50 34.60 35.21 -25.40
C PRO A 50 33.69 33.98 -25.33
N SER A 51 34.24 32.81 -24.97
CA SER A 51 33.47 31.59 -24.80
C SER A 51 32.48 31.69 -23.65
N LEU A 52 32.84 32.25 -22.52
CA LEU A 52 31.96 32.52 -21.39
C LEU A 52 30.83 33.48 -21.76
N ALA A 53 31.10 34.53 -22.55
CA ALA A 53 30.09 35.48 -23.00
C ALA A 53 29.05 34.79 -23.90
N VAL A 54 29.47 33.93 -24.82
CA VAL A 54 28.59 33.15 -25.67
C VAL A 54 27.77 32.16 -24.83
N THR A 55 28.41 31.41 -23.94
CA THR A 55 27.72 30.46 -23.05
C THR A 55 26.70 31.18 -22.16
N ALA A 56 27.03 32.36 -21.60
CA ALA A 56 26.09 33.14 -20.79
C ALA A 56 24.89 33.64 -21.60
N LEU A 57 25.07 34.03 -22.85
CA LEU A 57 23.99 34.44 -23.74
C LEU A 57 23.01 33.27 -24.01
N PHE A 58 23.56 32.10 -24.33
CA PHE A 58 22.74 30.90 -24.57
C PHE A 58 22.08 30.37 -23.31
N LEU A 59 22.74 30.47 -22.15
CA LEU A 59 22.15 30.18 -20.85
C LEU A 59 20.95 31.09 -20.57
N ALA A 60 21.11 32.40 -20.76
CA ALA A 60 20.04 33.36 -20.51
C ALA A 60 18.82 33.08 -21.43
N PHE A 61 19.06 32.84 -22.72
CA PHE A 61 17.97 32.51 -23.66
C PHE A 61 17.39 31.11 -23.44
N GLY A 62 18.24 30.09 -23.33
CA GLY A 62 17.82 28.71 -23.28
C GLY A 62 17.14 28.35 -21.97
N VAL A 63 17.76 28.72 -20.86
CA VAL A 63 17.21 28.48 -19.54
C VAL A 63 16.12 29.50 -19.20
N GLY A 64 16.32 30.80 -19.59
CA GLY A 64 15.33 31.82 -19.34
C GLY A 64 13.99 31.55 -20.05
N LEU A 65 14.02 31.51 -21.38
CA LEU A 65 12.81 31.36 -22.18
C LEU A 65 12.34 29.92 -22.31
N GLY A 66 13.26 28.99 -22.63
CA GLY A 66 12.90 27.57 -22.86
C GLY A 66 12.39 26.89 -21.59
N ALA A 67 13.08 27.08 -20.47
CA ALA A 67 12.65 26.54 -19.20
C ALA A 67 11.34 27.18 -18.72
N TRP A 68 11.18 28.50 -18.93
CA TRP A 68 9.95 29.20 -18.58
C TRP A 68 8.73 28.66 -19.35
N LEU A 69 8.85 28.40 -20.64
CA LEU A 69 7.78 27.84 -21.46
C LEU A 69 7.37 26.43 -20.98
N LEU A 70 8.35 25.59 -20.67
CA LEU A 70 8.10 24.20 -20.29
C LEU A 70 7.58 24.05 -18.84
N ILE A 71 8.03 24.87 -17.90
CA ILE A 71 7.61 24.81 -16.50
C ILE A 71 6.28 25.53 -16.23
N ARG A 72 5.87 26.45 -17.10
CA ARG A 72 4.66 27.26 -16.92
C ARG A 72 3.38 26.46 -16.64
N PRO A 73 3.05 25.41 -17.39
CA PRO A 73 1.85 24.59 -17.10
C PRO A 73 1.91 23.95 -15.72
N ILE A 74 3.09 23.41 -15.35
CA ILE A 74 3.31 22.74 -14.07
C ILE A 74 3.20 23.75 -12.92
N ARG A 75 3.75 24.96 -13.10
CA ARG A 75 3.60 26.04 -12.13
C ARG A 75 2.14 26.41 -11.91
N HIS A 76 1.34 26.55 -12.97
CA HIS A 76 -0.10 26.85 -12.85
C HIS A 76 -0.83 25.75 -12.05
N PHE A 77 -0.48 24.48 -12.24
CA PHE A 77 -1.04 23.40 -11.44
C PHE A 77 -0.65 23.50 -9.96
N ILE A 78 0.64 23.74 -9.66
CA ILE A 78 1.10 23.89 -8.28
C ILE A 78 0.43 25.08 -7.58
N GLU A 79 0.16 26.18 -8.32
CA GLU A 79 -0.57 27.35 -7.83
C GLU A 79 -2.10 27.13 -7.75
N GLY A 80 -2.61 25.95 -8.12
CA GLY A 80 -4.04 25.61 -8.08
C GLY A 80 -4.89 26.21 -9.21
N ARG A 81 -4.24 26.67 -10.29
CA ARG A 81 -4.88 27.34 -11.45
C ARG A 81 -5.17 26.39 -12.63
N ALA A 82 -4.76 25.14 -12.55
CA ALA A 82 -4.97 24.12 -13.56
C ALA A 82 -5.27 22.77 -12.91
N ALA A 83 -6.00 21.88 -13.60
CA ALA A 83 -6.23 20.52 -13.16
C ALA A 83 -5.01 19.62 -13.51
N PHE A 84 -4.84 18.51 -12.78
CA PHE A 84 -3.74 17.58 -13.06
C PHE A 84 -3.83 16.96 -14.46
N ALA A 85 -5.03 16.63 -14.92
CA ALA A 85 -5.26 16.07 -16.24
C ALA A 85 -4.73 16.96 -17.38
N ASP A 86 -4.75 18.29 -17.21
CA ASP A 86 -4.30 19.25 -18.21
C ASP A 86 -2.77 19.27 -18.36
N ILE A 87 -2.06 18.90 -17.30
CA ILE A 87 -0.59 18.97 -17.26
C ILE A 87 0.10 17.62 -17.34
N GLU A 88 -0.61 16.52 -17.15
CA GLU A 88 -0.04 15.18 -17.04
C GLU A 88 0.86 14.81 -18.23
N ILE A 89 0.39 15.06 -19.46
CA ILE A 89 1.17 14.80 -20.69
C ILE A 89 2.40 15.70 -20.75
N SER A 90 2.27 16.97 -20.34
CA SER A 90 3.38 17.93 -20.32
C SER A 90 4.42 17.51 -19.29
N LEU A 91 3.99 17.03 -18.15
CA LEU A 91 4.82 16.52 -17.07
C LEU A 91 5.58 15.25 -17.51
N ALA A 92 4.90 14.26 -18.06
CA ALA A 92 5.50 13.02 -18.55
C ALA A 92 6.53 13.26 -19.68
N ARG A 93 6.31 14.27 -20.51
CA ARG A 93 7.20 14.63 -21.64
C ARG A 93 8.27 15.66 -21.28
N LEU A 94 8.30 16.15 -20.05
CA LEU A 94 9.21 17.22 -19.63
C LEU A 94 10.68 16.92 -19.93
N PRO A 95 11.26 15.74 -19.63
CA PRO A 95 12.66 15.45 -19.92
C PRO A 95 12.96 15.49 -21.43
N ARG A 96 12.08 14.92 -22.25
CA ARG A 96 12.23 14.91 -23.71
C ARG A 96 12.15 16.31 -24.30
N ASN A 97 11.17 17.09 -23.87
CA ASN A 97 10.99 18.45 -24.38
C ASN A 97 12.14 19.36 -23.96
N SER A 98 12.66 19.20 -22.73
CA SER A 98 13.84 19.92 -22.25
C SER A 98 15.08 19.58 -23.07
N ALA A 99 15.33 18.30 -23.32
CA ALA A 99 16.43 17.85 -24.15
C ALA A 99 16.32 18.39 -25.60
N THR A 100 15.10 18.42 -26.18
CA THR A 100 14.86 19.01 -27.51
C THR A 100 15.16 20.51 -27.53
N VAL A 101 14.73 21.26 -26.50
CA VAL A 101 15.03 22.70 -26.40
C VAL A 101 16.53 22.94 -26.37
N ILE A 102 17.27 22.16 -25.57
CA ILE A 102 18.74 22.28 -25.54
C ILE A 102 19.35 21.94 -26.91
N GLY A 103 18.95 20.87 -27.56
CA GLY A 103 19.44 20.51 -28.90
C GLY A 103 19.21 21.62 -29.94
N VAL A 104 18.02 22.22 -29.95
CA VAL A 104 17.68 23.34 -30.82
C VAL A 104 18.51 24.59 -30.53
N LEU A 105 18.80 24.86 -29.25
CA LEU A 105 19.60 26.00 -28.86
C LEU A 105 21.09 25.86 -29.17
N TYR A 106 21.61 24.64 -29.12
CA TYR A 106 23.00 24.38 -29.49
C TYR A 106 23.23 24.45 -31.01
N ALA A 107 22.23 24.23 -31.86
CA ALA A 107 22.38 24.30 -33.30
C ALA A 107 22.84 25.68 -33.81
N PRO A 108 22.28 26.84 -33.42
CA PRO A 108 22.82 28.13 -33.81
C PRO A 108 24.20 28.44 -33.20
N MET A 109 24.51 27.88 -31.99
CA MET A 109 25.87 28.02 -31.43
C MET A 109 26.90 27.28 -32.27
N VAL A 110 26.56 26.06 -32.71
CA VAL A 110 27.37 25.30 -33.69
C VAL A 110 27.54 26.08 -35.01
N ALA A 111 26.44 26.58 -35.55
CA ALA A 111 26.47 27.36 -36.77
C ALA A 111 27.32 28.64 -36.67
N LEU A 112 27.23 29.35 -35.53
CA LEU A 112 28.03 30.57 -35.27
C LEU A 112 29.51 30.23 -35.17
N ARG A 113 29.88 29.14 -34.49
CA ARG A 113 31.29 28.70 -34.44
C ARG A 113 31.85 28.30 -35.81
N LEU A 114 31.06 27.56 -36.61
CA LEU A 114 31.43 27.18 -37.98
C LEU A 114 31.58 28.43 -38.88
N LEU A 115 30.70 29.43 -38.73
CA LEU A 115 30.71 30.65 -39.49
C LEU A 115 31.90 31.54 -39.08
N SER A 116 32.17 31.67 -37.80
CA SER A 116 33.31 32.44 -37.28
C SER A 116 34.65 31.88 -37.78
N HIS A 117 34.77 30.57 -37.86
CA HIS A 117 35.96 29.92 -38.44
C HIS A 117 36.08 30.17 -39.94
N ARG A 118 34.95 30.24 -40.66
CA ARG A 118 34.97 30.51 -42.14
C ARG A 118 35.26 31.95 -42.50
N LEU A 119 34.89 32.88 -41.62
CA LEU A 119 35.07 34.33 -41.84
C LEU A 119 36.35 34.90 -41.25
N ASP A 120 37.26 34.06 -40.72
CA ASP A 120 38.47 34.46 -39.99
C ASP A 120 38.18 35.48 -38.89
N ILE A 121 36.94 35.53 -38.42
CA ILE A 121 36.54 36.34 -37.28
C ILE A 121 37.02 35.61 -36.02
N THR A 122 38.28 35.91 -35.62
CA THR A 122 38.91 35.32 -34.46
C THR A 122 38.26 35.82 -33.17
N PHE A 123 37.46 34.98 -32.56
CA PHE A 123 37.25 35.05 -31.11
C PHE A 123 38.48 34.43 -30.42
N GLY A 124 39.67 35.11 -30.54
CA GLY A 124 40.95 34.65 -29.99
C GLY A 124 41.86 34.03 -31.07
N ALA A 125 43.11 34.43 -31.10
CA ALA A 125 44.12 34.16 -32.16
C ALA A 125 44.51 32.68 -32.38
N THR A 126 44.03 31.75 -31.59
CA THR A 126 44.44 30.34 -31.58
C THR A 126 43.55 29.42 -32.43
N LEU A 127 42.38 29.85 -32.89
CA LEU A 127 41.47 29.01 -33.70
C LEU A 127 41.91 28.80 -35.14
N GLN A 128 42.91 29.55 -35.63
CA GLN A 128 43.43 29.41 -37.00
C GLN A 128 44.10 28.06 -37.32
N GLN A 129 44.37 27.22 -36.30
CA GLN A 129 45.09 25.96 -36.49
C GLN A 129 44.21 24.70 -36.24
N VAL A 130 42.91 24.86 -35.99
CA VAL A 130 42.01 23.71 -35.74
C VAL A 130 41.48 23.18 -37.04
N ALA A 131 41.61 21.89 -37.33
CA ALA A 131 41.13 21.25 -38.52
C ALA A 131 39.61 21.11 -38.53
N TRP A 132 38.96 21.27 -39.67
CA TRP A 132 37.50 21.15 -39.86
C TRP A 132 36.88 19.85 -39.31
N PRO A 133 37.50 18.65 -39.52
CA PRO A 133 36.94 17.43 -39.03
C PRO A 133 36.82 17.43 -37.48
N ASP A 134 37.81 17.93 -36.78
CA ASP A 134 37.83 18.04 -35.34
C ASP A 134 36.76 19.03 -34.82
N VAL A 135 36.63 20.21 -35.43
CA VAL A 135 35.57 21.19 -35.09
C VAL A 135 34.20 20.60 -35.21
N ILE A 136 33.91 19.92 -36.34
CA ILE A 136 32.61 19.33 -36.59
C ILE A 136 32.34 18.19 -35.60
N ALA A 137 33.34 17.33 -35.33
CA ALA A 137 33.22 16.24 -34.39
C ALA A 137 32.91 16.73 -32.98
N ASN A 138 33.72 17.67 -32.48
CA ASN A 138 33.55 18.25 -31.13
C ASN A 138 32.21 18.96 -30.93
N LEU A 139 31.76 19.75 -31.93
CA LEU A 139 30.46 20.42 -31.86
C LEU A 139 29.29 19.43 -31.91
N THR A 140 29.39 18.38 -32.74
CA THR A 140 28.32 17.37 -32.85
C THR A 140 28.25 16.50 -31.60
N VAL A 141 29.39 16.02 -31.12
CA VAL A 141 29.49 15.21 -29.90
C VAL A 141 29.10 16.01 -28.66
N GLY A 142 29.60 17.25 -28.54
CA GLY A 142 29.26 18.14 -27.43
C GLY A 142 27.76 18.45 -27.37
N THR A 143 27.14 18.75 -28.54
CA THR A 143 25.68 18.94 -28.62
C THR A 143 24.92 17.68 -28.20
N GLY A 144 25.28 16.52 -28.73
CA GLY A 144 24.67 15.25 -28.38
C GLY A 144 24.81 14.92 -26.90
N PHE A 145 25.99 15.15 -26.33
CA PHE A 145 26.24 14.98 -24.90
C PHE A 145 25.31 15.84 -24.04
N ASN A 146 25.19 17.14 -24.37
CA ASN A 146 24.33 18.06 -23.62
C ASN A 146 22.83 17.70 -23.75
N VAL A 147 22.39 17.19 -24.88
CA VAL A 147 21.03 16.67 -25.09
C VAL A 147 20.76 15.46 -24.19
N VAL A 148 21.64 14.46 -24.20
CA VAL A 148 21.52 13.24 -23.38
C VAL A 148 21.58 13.59 -21.90
N LEU A 149 22.53 14.43 -21.51
CA LEU A 149 22.68 14.89 -20.15
C LEU A 149 21.44 15.60 -19.63
N THR A 150 20.91 16.56 -20.38
CA THR A 150 19.69 17.30 -20.04
C THR A 150 18.53 16.34 -19.83
N PHE A 151 18.37 15.34 -20.70
CA PHE A 151 17.31 14.36 -20.55
C PHE A 151 17.36 13.67 -19.19
N PHE A 152 18.51 13.15 -18.79
CA PHE A 152 18.64 12.42 -17.52
C PHE A 152 18.57 13.30 -16.28
N VAL A 153 19.16 14.50 -16.32
CA VAL A 153 19.09 15.47 -15.22
C VAL A 153 17.64 15.92 -14.99
N VAL A 154 16.91 16.23 -16.06
CA VAL A 154 15.51 16.63 -15.96
C VAL A 154 14.61 15.43 -15.59
N ALA A 155 14.94 14.21 -16.01
CA ALA A 155 14.24 13.02 -15.55
C ALA A 155 14.40 12.80 -14.04
N ALA A 156 15.59 13.02 -13.49
CA ALA A 156 15.80 12.96 -12.05
C ALA A 156 15.08 14.09 -11.28
N TYR A 157 15.02 15.29 -11.86
CA TYR A 157 14.18 16.37 -11.34
C TYR A 157 12.69 15.97 -11.34
N LEU A 158 12.21 15.36 -12.43
CA LEU A 158 10.84 14.88 -12.56
C LEU A 158 10.50 13.82 -11.50
N ASP A 159 11.42 12.87 -11.26
CA ASP A 159 11.26 11.87 -10.19
C ASP A 159 11.01 12.52 -8.83
N HIS A 160 11.82 13.53 -8.50
CA HIS A 160 11.67 14.28 -7.26
C HIS A 160 10.36 15.09 -7.22
N LEU A 161 10.01 15.76 -8.32
CA LEU A 161 8.77 16.53 -8.43
C LEU A 161 7.54 15.64 -8.26
N CYS A 162 7.52 14.47 -8.92
CA CYS A 162 6.40 13.53 -8.82
C CYS A 162 6.28 12.94 -7.40
N ASP A 163 7.40 12.63 -6.75
CA ASP A 163 7.40 12.18 -5.35
C ASP A 163 6.78 13.25 -4.42
N GLU A 164 7.15 14.50 -4.60
CA GLU A 164 6.61 15.63 -3.85
C GLU A 164 5.11 15.86 -4.12
N LEU A 165 4.69 15.79 -5.40
CA LEU A 165 3.27 15.91 -5.79
C LEU A 165 2.44 14.74 -5.26
N PHE A 166 2.99 13.53 -5.26
CA PHE A 166 2.33 12.38 -4.68
C PHE A 166 2.13 12.55 -3.17
N ARG A 167 3.16 12.96 -2.43
CA ARG A 167 3.07 13.17 -0.96
C ARG A 167 2.10 14.27 -0.58
N THR A 168 2.03 15.35 -1.37
CA THR A 168 1.24 16.54 -1.01
C THR A 168 -0.17 16.53 -1.57
N ARG A 169 -0.39 15.89 -2.72
CA ARG A 169 -1.67 15.93 -3.45
C ARG A 169 -2.22 14.54 -3.83
N GLY A 170 -1.48 13.47 -3.58
CA GLY A 170 -1.89 12.11 -3.92
C GLY A 170 -2.00 11.82 -5.42
N VAL A 171 -1.37 12.65 -6.30
CA VAL A 171 -1.48 12.50 -7.75
C VAL A 171 -0.32 11.69 -8.31
N ASN A 172 -0.61 10.84 -9.30
CA ASN A 172 0.34 10.00 -10.01
C ASN A 172 0.23 10.19 -11.52
N ILE A 173 1.34 10.00 -12.24
CA ILE A 173 1.34 9.93 -13.70
C ILE A 173 0.66 8.62 -14.12
N GLY A 174 -0.36 8.70 -14.99
CA GLY A 174 -1.07 7.55 -15.55
C GLY A 174 -0.77 7.29 -17.03
N THR A 175 -0.04 8.22 -17.70
CA THR A 175 0.32 8.09 -19.12
C THR A 175 1.65 7.36 -19.29
N PHE A 176 1.62 6.19 -19.94
CA PHE A 176 2.79 5.34 -20.19
C PHE A 176 3.05 5.25 -21.71
N GLY A 177 4.15 5.83 -22.18
CA GLY A 177 4.54 5.82 -23.59
C GLY A 177 6.04 5.64 -23.78
N GLY A 178 6.82 5.80 -22.74
CA GLY A 178 8.26 5.63 -22.73
C GLY A 178 8.68 4.16 -22.68
N ARG A 179 9.92 3.88 -23.11
CA ARG A 179 10.59 2.59 -22.90
C ARG A 179 11.94 2.84 -22.28
N PHE A 180 12.14 2.42 -21.04
CA PHE A 180 13.39 2.57 -20.32
C PHE A 180 14.59 2.01 -21.10
N ARG A 181 14.42 0.81 -21.65
CA ARG A 181 15.42 0.16 -22.49
C ARG A 181 15.88 1.06 -23.65
N ARG A 182 14.97 1.79 -24.32
CA ARG A 182 15.35 2.70 -25.41
C ARG A 182 16.13 3.90 -24.91
N LYS A 183 15.73 4.47 -23.77
CA LYS A 183 16.43 5.61 -23.15
C LYS A 183 17.87 5.25 -22.84
N VAL A 184 18.09 4.10 -22.20
CA VAL A 184 19.43 3.61 -21.84
C VAL A 184 20.24 3.21 -23.08
N ALA A 185 19.63 2.49 -24.03
CA ALA A 185 20.32 2.08 -25.25
C ALA A 185 20.82 3.28 -26.07
N LEU A 186 20.01 4.31 -26.23
CA LEU A 186 20.41 5.54 -26.92
C LEU A 186 21.57 6.25 -26.21
N ALA A 187 21.53 6.32 -24.88
CA ALA A 187 22.61 6.94 -24.12
C ALA A 187 23.94 6.15 -24.24
N LEU A 188 23.87 4.81 -24.13
CA LEU A 188 25.04 3.96 -24.26
C LEU A 188 25.63 3.97 -25.68
N LEU A 189 24.77 3.89 -26.70
CA LEU A 189 25.20 4.01 -28.08
C LEU A 189 25.86 5.36 -28.33
N PHE A 190 25.26 6.45 -27.83
CA PHE A 190 25.82 7.78 -27.98
C PHE A 190 27.22 7.87 -27.35
N VAL A 191 27.39 7.42 -26.11
CA VAL A 191 28.70 7.48 -25.41
C VAL A 191 29.75 6.66 -26.18
N SER A 192 29.40 5.49 -26.68
CA SER A 192 30.31 4.63 -27.43
C SER A 192 30.72 5.24 -28.76
N PHE A 193 29.77 5.79 -29.52
CA PHE A 193 30.01 6.44 -30.80
C PHE A 193 30.74 7.77 -30.68
N ALA A 194 30.44 8.54 -29.63
CA ALA A 194 31.02 9.84 -29.38
C ALA A 194 32.55 9.76 -29.31
N THR A 195 33.07 8.86 -28.50
CA THR A 195 34.52 8.65 -28.35
C THR A 195 35.18 8.25 -29.67
N MET A 196 34.50 7.33 -30.42
CA MET A 196 35.03 6.87 -31.71
C MET A 196 35.08 7.99 -32.76
N VAL A 197 34.05 8.84 -32.78
CA VAL A 197 33.98 9.98 -33.75
C VAL A 197 35.06 11.02 -33.41
N LEU A 198 35.30 11.34 -32.14
CA LEU A 198 36.35 12.25 -31.73
C LEU A 198 37.74 11.74 -32.09
N ILE A 199 38.06 10.49 -31.74
CA ILE A 199 39.37 9.90 -32.12
C ILE A 199 39.58 9.84 -33.64
N ALA A 200 38.51 9.50 -34.39
CA ALA A 200 38.61 9.48 -35.87
C ALA A 200 38.87 10.89 -36.45
N ALA A 201 38.23 11.90 -35.88
CA ALA A 201 38.45 13.31 -36.26
C ALA A 201 39.88 13.77 -35.94
N ASP A 202 40.42 13.39 -34.76
CA ASP A 202 41.79 13.67 -34.35
C ASP A 202 42.80 13.02 -35.31
N MET A 203 42.55 11.75 -35.70
CA MET A 203 43.43 11.04 -36.63
C MET A 203 43.44 11.71 -38.03
N LEU A 204 42.34 12.35 -38.43
CA LEU A 204 42.28 13.09 -39.69
C LEU A 204 42.88 14.49 -39.59
N SER A 205 42.98 15.04 -38.39
CA SER A 205 43.31 16.43 -38.15
C SER A 205 44.73 16.66 -37.69
N TYR A 206 45.32 15.71 -36.99
CA TYR A 206 46.58 15.86 -36.26
C TYR A 206 47.55 14.71 -36.53
N SER A 207 48.86 14.93 -36.27
CA SER A 207 49.92 13.93 -36.39
C SER A 207 50.95 14.11 -35.24
N GLY A 208 51.73 13.05 -35.00
CA GLY A 208 52.82 13.06 -34.01
C GLY A 208 52.32 13.33 -32.59
N ASP A 209 53.09 14.09 -31.80
CA ASP A 209 52.82 14.37 -30.39
C ASP A 209 51.49 15.14 -30.16
N ARG A 210 51.07 15.92 -31.17
CA ARG A 210 49.78 16.62 -31.09
C ARG A 210 48.60 15.69 -31.16
N LEU A 211 48.64 14.68 -32.05
CA LEU A 211 47.60 13.63 -32.09
C LEU A 211 47.47 12.89 -30.76
N VAL A 212 48.62 12.56 -30.14
CA VAL A 212 48.60 11.85 -28.85
C VAL A 212 47.96 12.69 -27.75
N ARG A 213 48.22 14.00 -27.72
CA ARG A 213 47.65 14.93 -26.71
C ARG A 213 46.16 15.11 -26.91
N GLU A 214 45.68 15.41 -28.12
CA GLU A 214 44.24 15.65 -28.41
C GLU A 214 43.45 14.35 -28.19
N ALA A 215 43.89 13.23 -28.72
CA ALA A 215 43.23 11.94 -28.50
C ALA A 215 43.19 11.54 -27.01
N SER A 216 44.25 11.82 -26.25
CA SER A 216 44.26 11.56 -24.80
C SER A 216 43.28 12.48 -24.04
N ALA A 217 43.14 13.74 -24.46
CA ALA A 217 42.18 14.68 -23.90
C ALA A 217 40.74 14.23 -24.20
N ASP A 218 40.47 13.82 -25.43
CA ASP A 218 39.14 13.36 -25.87
C ASP A 218 38.73 12.03 -25.21
N ILE A 219 39.67 11.10 -25.05
CA ILE A 219 39.42 9.85 -24.30
C ILE A 219 39.09 10.16 -22.83
N THR A 220 39.87 11.08 -22.21
CA THR A 220 39.67 11.46 -20.79
C THR A 220 38.31 12.13 -20.61
N THR A 221 38.00 13.10 -21.47
CA THR A 221 36.72 13.83 -21.44
C THR A 221 35.55 12.92 -21.68
N SER A 222 35.65 12.01 -22.66
CA SER A 222 34.63 10.98 -22.94
C SER A 222 34.43 10.02 -21.78
N ALA A 223 35.52 9.58 -21.13
CA ALA A 223 35.44 8.70 -19.95
C ALA A 223 34.75 9.41 -18.76
N LEU A 224 35.07 10.66 -18.50
CA LEU A 224 34.37 11.47 -17.48
C LEU A 224 32.90 11.67 -17.80
N GLY A 225 32.61 11.99 -19.06
CA GLY A 225 31.22 12.10 -19.56
C GLY A 225 30.43 10.78 -19.42
N ALA A 226 31.05 9.66 -19.77
CA ALA A 226 30.47 8.34 -19.62
C ALA A 226 30.19 7.99 -18.14
N ALA A 227 31.13 8.27 -17.25
CA ALA A 227 30.96 8.06 -15.80
C ALA A 227 29.80 8.91 -15.25
N PHE A 228 29.66 10.14 -15.72
CA PHE A 228 28.59 11.05 -15.32
C PHE A 228 27.23 10.56 -15.81
N ILE A 229 27.09 10.16 -17.07
CA ILE A 229 25.88 9.59 -17.63
C ILE A 229 25.53 8.28 -16.91
N TYR A 230 26.51 7.42 -16.65
CA TYR A 230 26.32 6.18 -15.88
C TYR A 230 25.75 6.45 -14.48
N TYR A 231 26.27 7.45 -13.77
CA TYR A 231 25.76 7.85 -12.46
C TYR A 231 24.27 8.20 -12.50
N TRP A 232 23.84 8.98 -13.49
CA TRP A 232 22.43 9.38 -13.63
C TRP A 232 21.53 8.21 -14.04
N ILE A 233 21.99 7.36 -14.96
CA ILE A 233 21.25 6.14 -15.35
C ILE A 233 21.10 5.20 -14.15
N SER A 234 22.18 4.98 -13.41
CA SER A 234 22.18 4.11 -12.23
C SER A 234 21.18 4.61 -11.18
N ASN A 235 21.18 5.91 -10.89
CA ASN A 235 20.22 6.50 -9.96
C ASN A 235 18.77 6.40 -10.47
N ALA A 236 18.55 6.62 -11.76
CA ALA A 236 17.23 6.53 -12.39
C ALA A 236 16.66 5.10 -12.34
N LEU A 237 17.51 4.07 -12.28
CA LEU A 237 17.12 2.67 -12.14
C LEU A 237 16.98 2.24 -10.67
N THR A 238 17.98 2.56 -9.86
CA THR A 238 18.08 2.05 -8.48
C THR A 238 16.96 2.58 -7.58
N ARG A 239 16.64 3.87 -7.67
CA ARG A 239 15.62 4.50 -6.82
C ARG A 239 14.22 3.86 -6.94
N PRO A 240 13.63 3.71 -8.15
CA PRO A 240 12.32 3.04 -8.29
C PRO A 240 12.34 1.59 -7.82
N ILE A 241 13.42 0.85 -8.09
CA ILE A 241 13.56 -0.55 -7.65
C ILE A 241 13.62 -0.65 -6.13
N THR A 242 14.39 0.21 -5.47
CA THR A 242 14.48 0.24 -4.00
C THR A 242 13.13 0.62 -3.36
N ARG A 243 12.39 1.55 -3.97
CA ARG A 243 11.03 1.90 -3.52
C ARG A 243 10.07 0.71 -3.66
N LEU A 244 10.13 -0.03 -4.77
CA LEU A 244 9.34 -1.25 -5.00
C LEU A 244 9.67 -2.33 -3.96
N ASP A 245 10.95 -2.59 -3.70
CA ASP A 245 11.38 -3.56 -2.68
C ASP A 245 10.87 -3.16 -1.29
N GLY A 246 11.02 -1.89 -0.93
CA GLY A 246 10.50 -1.37 0.34
C GLY A 246 8.99 -1.50 0.47
N GLY A 247 8.25 -1.18 -0.60
CA GLY A 247 6.79 -1.35 -0.63
C GLY A 247 6.36 -2.80 -0.52
N LEU A 248 7.05 -3.73 -1.21
CA LEU A 248 6.77 -5.17 -1.12
C LEU A 248 6.99 -5.71 0.29
N ARG A 249 8.01 -5.25 1.01
CA ARG A 249 8.24 -5.62 2.41
C ARG A 249 7.10 -5.15 3.31
N GLN A 250 6.62 -3.90 3.16
CA GLN A 250 5.50 -3.40 3.93
C GLN A 250 4.22 -4.20 3.68
N VAL A 251 3.96 -4.57 2.42
CA VAL A 251 2.82 -5.45 2.08
C VAL A 251 2.98 -6.85 2.71
N ALA A 252 4.20 -7.40 2.76
CA ALA A 252 4.47 -8.68 3.42
C ALA A 252 4.20 -8.61 4.94
N ASP A 253 4.39 -7.45 5.56
CA ASP A 253 4.05 -7.16 6.95
C ASP A 253 2.56 -6.82 7.15
N ASN A 254 1.72 -7.06 6.14
CA ASN A 254 0.27 -6.76 6.11
C ASN A 254 -0.08 -5.27 6.16
N ASP A 255 0.84 -4.37 5.85
CA ASP A 255 0.52 -2.95 5.65
C ASP A 255 0.03 -2.71 4.22
N TYR A 256 -1.28 -2.68 4.05
CA TYR A 256 -1.95 -2.41 2.77
C TYR A 256 -2.26 -0.93 2.55
N THR A 257 -1.72 -0.05 3.39
CA THR A 257 -1.88 1.41 3.22
C THR A 257 -0.80 2.00 2.33
N VAL A 258 0.31 1.28 2.14
CA VAL A 258 1.46 1.73 1.34
C VAL A 258 1.05 2.04 -0.11
N ARG A 259 1.54 3.17 -0.61
CA ARG A 259 1.41 3.55 -2.03
C ARG A 259 2.74 4.07 -2.53
N LEU A 260 3.07 3.72 -3.76
CA LEU A 260 4.30 4.15 -4.41
C LEU A 260 4.01 5.31 -5.39
N PRO A 261 4.86 6.34 -5.42
CA PRO A 261 4.76 7.38 -6.41
C PRO A 261 5.08 6.83 -7.81
N VAL A 262 4.28 7.19 -8.80
CA VAL A 262 4.54 6.89 -10.21
C VAL A 262 5.27 8.09 -10.80
N THR A 263 6.57 7.94 -11.02
CA THR A 263 7.48 9.06 -11.33
C THR A 263 7.99 9.04 -12.77
N SER A 264 7.72 7.98 -13.53
CA SER A 264 8.16 7.84 -14.94
C SER A 264 7.04 7.29 -15.83
N ASP A 265 7.20 7.51 -17.14
CA ASP A 265 6.27 7.07 -18.18
C ASP A 265 6.66 5.72 -18.83
N ASP A 266 7.58 4.99 -18.24
CA ASP A 266 8.16 3.74 -18.75
C ASP A 266 7.80 2.51 -17.90
N GLU A 267 8.48 1.39 -18.17
CA GLU A 267 8.24 0.11 -17.50
C GLU A 267 8.34 0.20 -15.96
N LEU A 268 9.19 1.09 -15.44
CA LEU A 268 9.34 1.27 -13.98
C LEU A 268 8.14 1.99 -13.38
N GLY A 269 7.65 3.04 -14.02
CA GLY A 269 6.42 3.72 -13.61
C GLY A 269 5.19 2.80 -13.71
N HIS A 270 5.13 1.98 -14.78
CA HIS A 270 4.07 0.98 -14.93
C HIS A 270 4.12 -0.08 -13.81
N ALA A 271 5.32 -0.52 -13.40
CA ALA A 271 5.47 -1.45 -12.28
C ALA A 271 4.95 -0.85 -10.97
N ALA A 272 5.28 0.42 -10.69
CA ALA A 272 4.77 1.13 -9.52
C ALA A 272 3.23 1.28 -9.54
N SER A 273 2.66 1.59 -10.71
CA SER A 273 1.19 1.68 -10.87
C SER A 273 0.50 0.34 -10.63
N ARG A 274 1.03 -0.76 -11.19
CA ARG A 274 0.50 -2.12 -10.96
C ARG A 274 0.66 -2.56 -9.51
N PHE A 275 1.76 -2.18 -8.86
CA PHE A 275 1.94 -2.41 -7.43
C PHE A 275 0.81 -1.74 -6.63
N ASN A 276 0.50 -0.46 -6.90
CA ASN A 276 -0.58 0.25 -6.21
C ASN A 276 -1.95 -0.42 -6.42
N GLN A 277 -2.26 -0.88 -7.64
CA GLN A 277 -3.49 -1.63 -7.93
C GLN A 277 -3.55 -2.97 -7.17
N MET A 278 -2.43 -3.68 -7.09
CA MET A 278 -2.33 -4.92 -6.31
C MET A 278 -2.59 -4.67 -4.82
N VAL A 279 -1.98 -3.64 -4.25
CA VAL A 279 -2.17 -3.28 -2.82
C VAL A 279 -3.61 -2.88 -2.53
N GLU A 280 -4.26 -2.16 -3.45
CA GLU A 280 -5.68 -1.82 -3.34
C GLU A 280 -6.57 -3.06 -3.29
N GLY A 281 -6.35 -4.01 -4.20
CA GLY A 281 -7.08 -5.29 -4.19
C GLY A 281 -6.81 -6.14 -2.95
N LEU A 282 -5.59 -6.09 -2.37
CA LEU A 282 -5.28 -6.75 -1.10
C LEU A 282 -5.96 -6.07 0.08
N ALA A 283 -5.99 -4.73 0.12
CA ALA A 283 -6.70 -3.96 1.14
C ALA A 283 -8.19 -4.26 1.13
N GLU A 284 -8.82 -4.33 -0.06
CA GLU A 284 -10.22 -4.71 -0.20
C GLU A 284 -10.49 -6.13 0.31
N LYS A 285 -9.64 -7.09 -0.06
CA LYS A 285 -9.75 -8.47 0.44
C LYS A 285 -9.60 -8.56 1.96
N ALA A 286 -8.65 -7.81 2.53
CA ALA A 286 -8.45 -7.76 3.97
C ALA A 286 -9.66 -7.15 4.68
N TYR A 287 -10.21 -6.06 4.15
CA TYR A 287 -11.44 -5.44 4.66
C TYR A 287 -12.64 -6.37 4.60
N LEU A 288 -12.83 -7.06 3.46
CA LEU A 288 -13.89 -8.06 3.32
C LEU A 288 -13.72 -9.20 4.33
N ARG A 289 -12.50 -9.71 4.50
CA ARG A 289 -12.21 -10.77 5.47
C ARG A 289 -12.48 -10.34 6.91
N ASP A 290 -12.07 -9.15 7.31
CA ASP A 290 -12.35 -8.59 8.64
C ASP A 290 -13.86 -8.40 8.86
N THR A 291 -14.55 -7.87 7.85
CA THR A 291 -15.99 -7.67 7.89
C THR A 291 -16.73 -9.01 8.00
N PHE A 292 -16.37 -10.00 7.17
CA PHE A 292 -16.94 -11.35 7.27
C PHE A 292 -16.66 -12.02 8.62
N GLY A 293 -15.45 -11.81 9.18
CA GLY A 293 -15.09 -12.31 10.51
C GLY A 293 -15.99 -11.78 11.63
N LYS A 294 -16.65 -10.64 11.45
CA LYS A 294 -17.65 -10.10 12.40
C LYS A 294 -19.01 -10.73 12.27
N TYR A 295 -19.37 -11.24 11.09
CA TYR A 295 -20.66 -11.92 10.85
C TYR A 295 -20.60 -13.45 11.03
N VAL A 296 -19.40 -14.02 10.89
CA VAL A 296 -19.17 -15.46 11.08
C VAL A 296 -18.03 -15.59 12.08
N SER A 297 -18.21 -16.39 13.13
CA SER A 297 -17.15 -16.58 14.13
C SER A 297 -15.85 -17.02 13.42
N GLU A 298 -14.72 -16.43 13.81
CA GLU A 298 -13.40 -16.65 13.18
C GLU A 298 -13.05 -18.17 13.16
N THR A 299 -13.46 -18.90 14.17
CA THR A 299 -13.26 -20.35 14.27
C THR A 299 -14.04 -21.11 13.21
N VAL A 300 -15.26 -20.68 12.89
CA VAL A 300 -16.10 -21.26 11.83
C VAL A 300 -15.51 -20.88 10.45
N ALA A 301 -15.12 -19.64 10.26
CA ALA A 301 -14.48 -19.17 9.02
C ALA A 301 -13.17 -19.94 8.74
N THR A 302 -12.36 -20.17 9.75
CA THR A 302 -11.09 -20.93 9.63
C THR A 302 -11.37 -22.41 9.32
N SER A 303 -12.37 -23.02 9.94
CA SER A 303 -12.78 -24.40 9.64
C SER A 303 -13.26 -24.56 8.20
N ILE A 304 -14.02 -23.62 7.67
CA ILE A 304 -14.48 -23.60 6.27
C ILE A 304 -13.29 -23.40 5.31
N LEU A 305 -12.35 -22.53 5.64
CA LEU A 305 -11.19 -22.21 4.79
C LEU A 305 -10.13 -23.33 4.80
N SER A 306 -9.92 -24.02 5.91
CA SER A 306 -8.98 -25.15 5.99
C SER A 306 -9.44 -26.38 5.21
N ASN A 307 -10.76 -26.52 4.97
CA ASN A 307 -11.34 -27.59 4.17
C ASN A 307 -11.46 -27.30 2.66
N ARG A 308 -10.78 -26.28 2.15
CA ARG A 308 -10.81 -25.88 0.72
C ARG A 308 -10.33 -26.94 -0.28
N GLY A 309 -9.75 -28.06 0.20
CA GLY A 309 -9.31 -29.18 -0.65
C GLY A 309 -10.35 -30.29 -0.85
N ASN A 310 -11.42 -30.31 -0.07
CA ASN A 310 -12.48 -31.33 -0.16
C ASN A 310 -13.80 -30.65 -0.58
N THR A 311 -14.05 -30.63 -1.86
CA THR A 311 -15.28 -30.13 -2.47
C THR A 311 -16.48 -30.75 -1.80
N GLY A 312 -17.18 -30.01 -0.92
CA GLY A 312 -18.60 -30.24 -0.62
C GLY A 312 -18.97 -31.12 0.56
N ARG A 313 -18.02 -31.64 1.35
CA ARG A 313 -18.34 -32.29 2.63
C ARG A 313 -17.39 -31.81 3.70
N SER A 314 -17.85 -30.90 4.59
CA SER A 314 -17.17 -30.70 5.87
C SER A 314 -17.11 -32.08 6.54
N SER A 315 -15.97 -32.41 7.15
CA SER A 315 -15.86 -33.59 7.98
C SER A 315 -16.94 -33.48 9.06
N ASP A 316 -18.02 -34.23 8.92
CA ASP A 316 -19.07 -34.37 9.92
C ASP A 316 -18.38 -34.86 11.20
N THR A 317 -18.06 -33.95 12.11
CA THR A 317 -17.38 -34.31 13.35
C THR A 317 -18.41 -34.51 14.43
N THR A 318 -18.71 -35.78 14.71
CA THR A 318 -19.51 -36.14 15.87
C THR A 318 -18.62 -36.11 17.11
N ALA A 319 -18.97 -35.29 18.08
CA ALA A 319 -18.27 -35.21 19.36
C ALA A 319 -19.24 -34.89 20.49
N GLU A 320 -18.79 -35.16 21.70
CA GLU A 320 -19.50 -34.72 22.89
C GLU A 320 -19.20 -33.24 23.14
N ALA A 321 -20.24 -32.46 23.36
CA ALA A 321 -20.13 -31.02 23.61
C ALA A 321 -21.13 -30.56 24.67
N THR A 322 -20.87 -29.47 25.33
CA THR A 322 -21.86 -28.83 26.19
C THR A 322 -22.45 -27.63 25.45
N LEU A 323 -23.77 -27.61 25.46
CA LEU A 323 -24.60 -26.64 24.75
C LEU A 323 -25.24 -25.71 25.79
N MET A 324 -25.26 -24.42 25.48
CA MET A 324 -25.86 -23.40 26.32
C MET A 324 -26.88 -22.63 25.47
N PHE A 325 -28.06 -22.49 25.98
CA PHE A 325 -29.07 -21.55 25.50
C PHE A 325 -29.31 -20.49 26.55
N THR A 326 -29.42 -19.24 26.09
CA THR A 326 -29.76 -18.11 26.96
C THR A 326 -31.01 -17.41 26.43
N ASP A 327 -31.75 -16.76 27.30
CA ASP A 327 -32.95 -15.98 26.98
C ASP A 327 -33.11 -14.84 27.98
N ILE A 328 -33.48 -13.64 27.53
CA ILE A 328 -33.66 -12.47 28.39
C ILE A 328 -35.10 -12.49 28.94
N GLU A 329 -35.24 -12.51 30.26
CA GLU A 329 -36.55 -12.58 30.90
C GLU A 329 -37.39 -11.32 30.61
N GLY A 330 -38.59 -11.52 30.03
CA GLY A 330 -39.52 -10.42 29.79
C GLY A 330 -39.17 -9.55 28.59
N PHE A 331 -38.25 -9.96 27.71
CA PHE A 331 -37.80 -9.16 26.57
C PHE A 331 -38.93 -8.81 25.59
N THR A 332 -39.92 -9.70 25.39
CA THR A 332 -41.10 -9.40 24.54
C THR A 332 -41.86 -8.16 25.05
N GLY A 333 -42.17 -8.12 26.34
CA GLY A 333 -42.85 -6.97 26.93
C GLY A 333 -41.98 -5.70 26.91
N LEU A 334 -40.66 -5.85 27.07
CA LEU A 334 -39.69 -4.75 26.91
C LEU A 334 -39.74 -4.19 25.48
N SER A 335 -39.70 -5.05 24.48
CA SER A 335 -39.68 -4.66 23.06
C SER A 335 -41.00 -3.98 22.60
N GLU A 336 -42.13 -4.33 23.22
CA GLU A 336 -43.41 -3.68 22.96
C GLU A 336 -43.51 -2.28 23.58
N SER A 337 -42.81 -2.03 24.68
CA SER A 337 -42.88 -0.76 25.43
C SER A 337 -41.75 0.22 25.10
N THR A 338 -40.83 -0.16 24.22
CA THR A 338 -39.59 0.59 23.96
C THR A 338 -39.42 0.79 22.46
N THR A 339 -38.72 1.85 22.03
CA THR A 339 -38.47 2.08 20.59
C THR A 339 -37.50 1.05 20.03
N PRO A 340 -37.61 0.69 18.73
CA PRO A 340 -36.69 -0.28 18.10
C PRO A 340 -35.20 0.10 18.23
N ALA A 341 -34.90 1.40 18.23
CA ALA A 341 -33.53 1.89 18.39
C ALA A 341 -33.00 1.64 19.80
N GLU A 342 -33.80 1.86 20.83
CA GLU A 342 -33.47 1.59 22.23
C GLU A 342 -33.34 0.09 22.50
N VAL A 343 -34.25 -0.72 21.92
CA VAL A 343 -34.16 -2.19 21.99
C VAL A 343 -32.85 -2.69 21.40
N ALA A 344 -32.45 -2.19 20.21
CA ALA A 344 -31.19 -2.52 19.59
C ALA A 344 -29.98 -2.11 20.45
N ALA A 345 -30.03 -0.92 21.04
CA ALA A 345 -28.97 -0.42 21.92
C ALA A 345 -28.84 -1.29 23.20
N LEU A 346 -29.96 -1.65 23.82
CA LEU A 346 -29.98 -2.54 25.00
C LEU A 346 -29.47 -3.95 24.68
N LEU A 347 -29.90 -4.52 23.54
CA LEU A 347 -29.41 -5.82 23.10
C LEU A 347 -27.92 -5.79 22.80
N ASN A 348 -27.41 -4.76 22.15
CA ASN A 348 -25.98 -4.59 21.94
C ASN A 348 -25.20 -4.49 23.25
N ALA A 349 -25.68 -3.72 24.22
CA ALA A 349 -25.07 -3.60 25.55
C ALA A 349 -25.05 -4.97 26.29
N TYR A 350 -26.14 -5.73 26.19
CA TYR A 350 -26.22 -7.10 26.68
C TYR A 350 -25.19 -8.01 26.05
N LEU A 351 -25.11 -8.02 24.73
CA LEU A 351 -24.15 -8.85 23.97
C LEU A 351 -22.70 -8.46 24.28
N HIS A 352 -22.41 -7.18 24.41
CA HIS A 352 -21.08 -6.69 24.83
C HIS A 352 -20.69 -7.13 26.24
N THR A 353 -21.67 -7.44 27.09
CA THR A 353 -21.43 -7.96 28.47
C THR A 353 -21.25 -9.47 28.44
N VAL A 354 -22.09 -10.21 27.71
CA VAL A 354 -22.20 -11.67 27.79
C VAL A 354 -21.19 -12.38 26.87
N VAL A 355 -21.03 -11.92 25.62
CA VAL A 355 -20.18 -12.60 24.63
C VAL A 355 -18.71 -12.70 25.07
N PRO A 356 -18.06 -11.65 25.62
CA PRO A 356 -16.71 -11.77 26.13
C PRO A 356 -16.55 -12.80 27.26
N VAL A 357 -17.56 -12.97 28.10
CA VAL A 357 -17.55 -14.01 29.17
C VAL A 357 -17.54 -15.39 28.53
N ILE A 358 -18.45 -15.63 27.58
CA ILE A 358 -18.52 -16.91 26.85
C ILE A 358 -17.16 -17.22 26.20
N GLN A 359 -16.57 -16.25 25.52
CA GLN A 359 -15.29 -16.43 24.81
C GLN A 359 -14.12 -16.70 25.77
N ARG A 360 -14.05 -16.04 26.92
CA ARG A 360 -13.03 -16.32 27.95
C ARG A 360 -13.04 -17.76 28.45
N HIS A 361 -14.21 -18.37 28.52
CA HIS A 361 -14.38 -19.78 28.90
C HIS A 361 -14.27 -20.74 27.69
N GLY A 362 -13.87 -20.23 26.51
CA GLY A 362 -13.71 -21.04 25.29
C GLY A 362 -15.01 -21.39 24.59
N GLY A 363 -16.15 -20.82 24.99
CA GLY A 363 -17.43 -20.99 24.33
C GLY A 363 -17.47 -20.25 22.99
N ILE A 364 -18.23 -20.81 22.04
CA ILE A 364 -18.44 -20.26 20.71
C ILE A 364 -19.91 -19.96 20.53
N VAL A 365 -20.24 -18.71 20.20
CA VAL A 365 -21.59 -18.31 19.85
C VAL A 365 -21.89 -18.82 18.44
N ASN A 366 -22.80 -19.78 18.32
CA ASN A 366 -23.19 -20.37 17.05
C ASN A 366 -24.24 -19.52 16.32
N SER A 367 -25.22 -19.00 17.06
CA SER A 367 -26.25 -18.12 16.50
C SER A 367 -26.91 -17.26 17.58
N PHE A 368 -27.47 -16.14 17.12
CA PHE A 368 -28.38 -15.31 17.88
C PHE A 368 -29.82 -15.76 17.56
N ILE A 369 -30.61 -16.06 18.57
CA ILE A 369 -31.98 -16.53 18.42
C ILE A 369 -32.90 -15.53 19.12
N GLY A 370 -33.36 -14.54 18.35
CA GLY A 370 -34.08 -13.41 18.96
C GLY A 370 -33.17 -12.62 19.91
N ASP A 371 -33.56 -12.59 21.19
CA ASP A 371 -32.80 -12.00 22.30
C ASP A 371 -31.88 -13.02 23.01
N GLY A 372 -31.94 -14.29 22.60
CA GLY A 372 -31.14 -15.37 23.17
C GLY A 372 -29.90 -15.72 22.37
N LEU A 373 -29.04 -16.54 22.98
CA LEU A 373 -27.82 -17.05 22.37
C LEU A 373 -27.83 -18.58 22.34
N PHE A 374 -27.40 -19.14 21.24
CA PHE A 374 -26.99 -20.54 21.16
C PHE A 374 -25.47 -20.63 21.16
N VAL A 375 -24.91 -21.29 22.15
CA VAL A 375 -23.47 -21.38 22.42
C VAL A 375 -23.07 -22.83 22.56
N SER A 376 -21.88 -23.17 22.08
CA SER A 376 -21.26 -24.49 22.26
C SER A 376 -19.90 -24.37 22.96
N PHE A 377 -19.60 -25.40 23.75
CA PHE A 377 -18.29 -25.65 24.38
C PHE A 377 -17.82 -27.04 23.95
N GLY A 378 -16.63 -27.13 23.34
CA GLY A 378 -16.06 -28.39 22.86
C GLY A 378 -16.14 -28.60 21.33
N LEU A 379 -17.00 -27.86 20.61
CA LEU A 379 -17.09 -27.85 19.15
C LEU A 379 -17.28 -26.43 18.60
N PRO A 380 -16.74 -26.08 17.42
CA PRO A 380 -15.84 -26.86 16.56
C PRO A 380 -14.41 -26.99 17.11
N ARG A 381 -14.10 -26.32 18.21
CA ARG A 381 -12.79 -26.37 18.88
C ARG A 381 -12.88 -27.27 20.11
N PRO A 382 -12.11 -28.36 20.19
CA PRO A 382 -12.06 -29.21 21.38
C PRO A 382 -11.58 -28.42 22.61
N ILE A 383 -12.28 -28.62 23.72
CA ILE A 383 -11.94 -28.05 25.03
C ILE A 383 -11.97 -29.19 26.06
N GLU A 384 -10.89 -29.36 26.82
CA GLU A 384 -10.92 -30.24 28.00
C GLU A 384 -11.91 -29.68 29.00
N ASN A 385 -12.73 -30.54 29.60
CA ASN A 385 -13.72 -30.16 30.59
C ASN A 385 -14.74 -29.10 30.12
N HIS A 386 -15.23 -29.23 28.87
CA HIS A 386 -16.21 -28.32 28.28
C HIS A 386 -17.44 -28.07 29.15
N ALA A 387 -17.91 -29.08 29.90
CA ALA A 387 -19.06 -28.98 30.82
C ALA A 387 -18.75 -28.05 32.01
N LYS A 388 -17.56 -28.17 32.60
CA LYS A 388 -17.10 -27.28 33.67
C LYS A 388 -16.94 -25.84 33.19
N ALA A 389 -16.39 -25.67 31.99
CA ALA A 389 -16.25 -24.36 31.37
C ALA A 389 -17.61 -23.69 31.10
N ALA A 390 -18.60 -24.44 30.61
CA ALA A 390 -19.94 -23.94 30.38
C ALA A 390 -20.66 -23.52 31.69
N ILE A 391 -20.52 -24.31 32.76
CA ILE A 391 -21.07 -23.96 34.09
C ILE A 391 -20.42 -22.69 34.60
N ALA A 392 -19.10 -22.59 34.54
CA ALA A 392 -18.35 -21.41 34.98
C ALA A 392 -18.76 -20.16 34.19
N ALA A 393 -18.89 -20.28 32.88
CA ALA A 393 -19.38 -19.21 32.01
C ALA A 393 -20.79 -18.76 32.43
N ALA A 394 -21.71 -19.69 32.68
CA ALA A 394 -23.08 -19.39 33.09
C ALA A 394 -23.13 -18.60 34.38
N ILE A 395 -22.31 -18.99 35.38
CA ILE A 395 -22.21 -18.29 36.66
C ILE A 395 -21.64 -16.88 36.48
N GLU A 396 -20.55 -16.76 35.72
CA GLU A 396 -19.92 -15.45 35.48
C GLU A 396 -20.82 -14.51 34.65
N ILE A 397 -21.61 -15.04 33.72
CA ILE A 397 -22.64 -14.26 33.00
C ILE A 397 -23.62 -13.63 33.97
N GLN A 398 -24.17 -14.41 34.95
CA GLN A 398 -25.10 -13.87 35.95
C GLN A 398 -24.45 -12.79 36.82
N GLN A 399 -23.19 -12.97 37.19
CA GLN A 399 -22.43 -11.97 37.95
C GLN A 399 -22.19 -10.69 37.14
N ALA A 400 -21.76 -10.84 35.87
CA ALA A 400 -21.53 -9.73 34.97
C ALA A 400 -22.82 -8.92 34.72
N LEU A 401 -23.94 -9.60 34.46
CA LEU A 401 -25.23 -8.96 34.25
C LEU A 401 -25.77 -8.26 35.50
N SER A 402 -25.51 -8.80 36.70
CA SER A 402 -25.89 -8.16 37.98
C SER A 402 -25.05 -6.91 38.27
N ALA A 403 -23.81 -6.88 37.81
CA ALA A 403 -22.90 -5.72 37.94
C ALA A 403 -23.08 -4.69 36.84
N ALA A 404 -23.59 -5.11 35.68
CA ALA A 404 -23.75 -4.22 34.50
C ALA A 404 -24.82 -3.17 34.78
N ARG A 405 -24.53 -1.94 34.32
CA ARG A 405 -25.49 -0.83 34.32
C ARG A 405 -25.94 -0.60 32.90
N PHE A 406 -27.15 -1.07 32.61
CA PHE A 406 -27.85 -0.75 31.35
C PHE A 406 -28.45 0.67 31.43
N ALA A 407 -29.16 1.13 30.42
CA ALA A 407 -29.83 2.42 30.47
C ALA A 407 -30.73 2.55 31.71
N PRO A 408 -30.92 3.75 32.27
CA PRO A 408 -31.71 3.94 33.52
C PRO A 408 -33.09 3.29 33.45
N GLY A 409 -33.40 2.46 34.44
CA GLY A 409 -34.68 1.74 34.53
C GLY A 409 -34.69 0.36 33.88
N PHE A 410 -33.62 -0.09 33.23
CA PHE A 410 -33.56 -1.40 32.59
C PHE A 410 -32.66 -2.39 33.35
N SER A 411 -33.17 -3.58 33.51
CA SER A 411 -32.47 -4.78 33.99
C SER A 411 -32.74 -5.88 32.97
N LEU A 412 -31.71 -6.66 32.66
CA LEU A 412 -31.78 -7.74 31.66
C LEU A 412 -31.48 -9.11 32.31
N PRO A 413 -32.36 -9.57 33.25
CA PRO A 413 -32.20 -10.88 33.87
C PRO A 413 -32.26 -11.96 32.78
N THR A 414 -31.31 -12.89 32.86
CA THR A 414 -31.12 -13.88 31.79
C THR A 414 -31.30 -15.29 32.33
N ARG A 415 -32.06 -16.11 31.66
CA ARG A 415 -32.19 -17.55 31.90
C ARG A 415 -31.16 -18.30 31.07
N ILE A 416 -30.59 -19.35 31.63
CA ILE A 416 -29.55 -20.16 31.00
C ILE A 416 -29.88 -21.62 31.19
N GLY A 417 -29.88 -22.38 30.08
CA GLY A 417 -30.04 -23.85 30.04
C GLY A 417 -28.78 -24.52 29.52
N LEU A 418 -28.27 -25.51 30.23
CA LEU A 418 -27.07 -26.27 29.92
C LEU A 418 -27.38 -27.74 29.70
N ASN A 419 -26.90 -28.32 28.62
CA ASN A 419 -26.97 -29.76 28.33
C ASN A 419 -25.70 -30.27 27.68
N THR A 420 -25.22 -31.43 28.10
CA THR A 420 -24.06 -32.12 27.52
C THR A 420 -24.51 -33.37 26.79
N GLY A 421 -24.02 -33.57 25.59
CA GLY A 421 -24.31 -34.76 24.80
C GLY A 421 -23.63 -34.77 23.43
N SER A 422 -23.89 -35.86 22.71
CA SER A 422 -23.36 -36.06 21.35
C SER A 422 -24.05 -35.14 20.36
N VAL A 423 -23.27 -34.40 19.59
CA VAL A 423 -23.71 -33.51 18.51
C VAL A 423 -22.77 -33.65 17.30
N ILE A 424 -23.31 -33.32 16.14
CA ILE A 424 -22.54 -33.27 14.89
C ILE A 424 -22.44 -31.81 14.43
N GLY A 425 -21.25 -31.35 14.18
CA GLY A 425 -21.02 -30.05 13.55
C GLY A 425 -21.04 -30.17 12.03
N VAL A 426 -22.01 -29.52 11.40
CA VAL A 426 -22.21 -29.60 9.95
C VAL A 426 -22.36 -28.22 9.31
N THR A 427 -21.91 -28.11 8.06
CA THR A 427 -22.26 -26.98 7.21
C THR A 427 -23.42 -27.33 6.34
N ILE A 428 -24.54 -26.67 6.50
CA ILE A 428 -25.77 -26.87 5.74
C ILE A 428 -26.10 -25.63 4.91
N GLY A 429 -26.79 -25.84 3.81
CA GLY A 429 -27.26 -24.73 2.96
C GLY A 429 -27.27 -25.06 1.49
N THR A 430 -27.25 -24.02 0.68
CA THR A 430 -27.22 -24.06 -0.78
C THR A 430 -25.90 -23.46 -1.29
N ASP A 431 -25.67 -23.57 -2.60
CA ASP A 431 -24.44 -22.95 -3.22
C ASP A 431 -24.29 -21.48 -2.93
N ASN A 432 -25.38 -20.77 -2.67
CA ASN A 432 -25.38 -19.32 -2.43
C ASN A 432 -25.48 -18.93 -0.94
N ARG A 433 -25.76 -19.86 -0.03
CA ARG A 433 -25.93 -19.60 1.40
C ARG A 433 -25.59 -20.83 2.22
N LEU A 434 -24.48 -20.76 2.91
CA LEU A 434 -24.01 -21.80 3.82
C LEU A 434 -24.11 -21.30 5.26
N SER A 435 -24.47 -22.20 6.19
CA SER A 435 -24.48 -21.94 7.62
C SER A 435 -23.87 -23.13 8.36
N TYR A 436 -22.90 -22.87 9.24
CA TYR A 436 -22.42 -23.87 10.16
C TYR A 436 -23.39 -23.95 11.35
N THR A 437 -23.79 -25.18 11.72
CA THR A 437 -24.66 -25.43 12.86
C THR A 437 -24.31 -26.75 13.53
N LEU A 438 -24.82 -26.94 14.74
CA LEU A 438 -24.75 -28.20 15.47
C LEU A 438 -26.08 -28.89 15.41
N LEU A 439 -26.09 -30.16 15.04
CA LEU A 439 -27.27 -31.00 15.00
C LEU A 439 -27.14 -32.14 16.03
N GLY A 440 -28.25 -32.48 16.66
CA GLY A 440 -28.35 -33.56 17.63
C GLY A 440 -29.47 -33.30 18.63
N ASP A 441 -29.96 -34.37 19.25
CA ASP A 441 -31.01 -34.26 20.25
C ASP A 441 -30.59 -33.41 21.45
N ALA A 442 -29.30 -33.47 21.81
CA ALA A 442 -28.73 -32.66 22.89
C ALA A 442 -28.97 -31.15 22.73
N VAL A 443 -29.07 -30.64 21.47
CA VAL A 443 -29.39 -29.22 21.18
C VAL A 443 -30.81 -28.89 21.64
N ASN A 444 -31.75 -29.72 21.28
CA ASN A 444 -33.17 -29.54 21.63
C ASN A 444 -33.39 -29.62 23.15
N VAL A 445 -32.71 -30.57 23.81
CA VAL A 445 -32.77 -30.71 25.27
C VAL A 445 -32.22 -29.41 25.96
N ALA A 446 -31.09 -28.86 25.51
CA ALA A 446 -30.54 -27.65 26.08
C ALA A 446 -31.52 -26.46 25.99
N ALA A 447 -32.15 -26.28 24.81
CA ALA A 447 -33.13 -25.22 24.61
C ALA A 447 -34.38 -25.41 25.54
N ARG A 448 -34.80 -26.62 25.76
CA ARG A 448 -35.95 -26.92 26.67
C ARG A 448 -35.58 -26.69 28.14
N ILE A 449 -34.35 -27.04 28.55
CA ILE A 449 -33.84 -26.76 29.91
C ILE A 449 -33.81 -25.27 30.17
N GLU A 450 -33.43 -24.44 29.18
CA GLU A 450 -33.54 -22.98 29.30
C GLU A 450 -34.98 -22.56 29.68
N GLN A 451 -36.00 -23.03 28.93
CA GLN A 451 -37.39 -22.69 29.17
C GLN A 451 -37.91 -23.15 30.53
N LEU A 452 -37.38 -24.24 31.06
CA LEU A 452 -37.75 -24.77 32.40
C LEU A 452 -37.36 -23.84 33.53
N ASN A 453 -36.40 -22.91 33.35
CA ASN A 453 -36.08 -21.88 34.33
C ASN A 453 -37.31 -21.10 34.77
N LYS A 454 -38.24 -20.81 33.85
CA LYS A 454 -39.52 -20.15 34.15
C LYS A 454 -40.36 -20.94 35.13
N LYS A 455 -40.42 -22.27 34.96
CA LYS A 455 -41.21 -23.18 35.78
C LYS A 455 -40.63 -23.33 37.19
N PHE A 456 -39.28 -23.39 37.29
CA PHE A 456 -38.59 -23.60 38.56
C PHE A 456 -38.18 -22.31 39.26
N GLY A 457 -38.42 -21.16 38.69
CA GLY A 457 -38.01 -19.85 39.24
C GLY A 457 -36.50 -19.73 39.40
N THR A 458 -35.75 -20.29 38.45
CA THR A 458 -34.28 -20.34 38.46
C THR A 458 -33.72 -19.49 37.31
N ARG A 459 -32.42 -19.18 37.40
CA ARG A 459 -31.70 -18.47 36.33
C ARG A 459 -30.75 -19.36 35.56
N ILE A 460 -30.24 -20.43 36.16
CA ILE A 460 -29.37 -21.41 35.54
C ILE A 460 -29.87 -22.80 35.86
N LEU A 461 -30.18 -23.55 34.84
CA LEU A 461 -30.47 -24.99 34.90
C LEU A 461 -29.50 -25.80 34.08
N ALA A 462 -29.06 -26.93 34.60
CA ALA A 462 -28.20 -27.87 33.93
C ALA A 462 -28.82 -29.27 33.92
N ALA A 463 -28.67 -30.01 32.82
CA ALA A 463 -29.00 -31.44 32.79
C ALA A 463 -28.04 -32.25 33.68
N GLU A 464 -28.46 -33.41 34.12
CA GLU A 464 -27.63 -34.39 34.86
C GLU A 464 -26.37 -34.75 34.07
N SER A 465 -26.47 -34.90 32.74
CA SER A 465 -25.32 -35.13 31.85
C SER A 465 -24.24 -34.05 31.97
N THR A 466 -24.64 -32.78 32.10
CA THR A 466 -23.70 -31.65 32.25
C THR A 466 -23.07 -31.69 33.64
N VAL A 467 -23.83 -31.95 34.70
CA VAL A 467 -23.28 -31.99 36.06
C VAL A 467 -22.35 -33.21 36.22
N ALA A 468 -22.69 -34.34 35.67
CA ALA A 468 -21.84 -35.54 35.67
C ALA A 468 -20.52 -35.31 34.90
N ALA A 469 -20.58 -34.72 33.71
CA ALA A 469 -19.42 -34.43 32.88
C ALA A 469 -18.53 -33.36 33.53
N ALA A 470 -19.08 -32.41 34.31
CA ALA A 470 -18.33 -31.39 35.01
C ALA A 470 -17.66 -31.92 36.31
N GLY A 471 -17.97 -33.15 36.72
CA GLY A 471 -17.64 -33.68 38.03
C GLY A 471 -18.41 -32.98 39.16
N ALA A 472 -19.03 -33.74 40.07
CA ALA A 472 -19.99 -33.28 41.09
C ALA A 472 -19.63 -31.89 41.68
N GLN A 473 -20.39 -30.88 41.36
CA GLN A 473 -20.16 -29.51 41.79
C GLN A 473 -21.03 -29.22 43.05
N PRO A 474 -20.46 -28.77 44.15
CA PRO A 474 -21.20 -28.60 45.43
C PRO A 474 -22.29 -27.52 45.37
N PHE A 475 -22.27 -26.68 44.34
CA PHE A 475 -23.27 -25.63 44.10
C PHE A 475 -24.37 -26.04 43.12
N CYS A 476 -24.43 -27.33 42.70
CA CYS A 476 -25.48 -27.89 41.86
C CYS A 476 -26.49 -28.62 42.73
N GLU A 477 -27.71 -28.08 42.82
CA GLU A 477 -28.80 -28.65 43.61
C GLU A 477 -29.76 -29.42 42.69
N ARG A 478 -30.01 -30.69 42.96
CA ARG A 478 -30.94 -31.53 42.21
C ARG A 478 -32.40 -31.11 42.47
N LEU A 479 -33.12 -30.72 41.42
CA LEU A 479 -34.51 -30.30 41.52
C LEU A 479 -35.51 -31.46 41.21
N GLY A 480 -35.08 -32.48 40.50
CA GLY A 480 -35.91 -33.66 40.16
C GLY A 480 -35.96 -33.96 38.67
N THR A 481 -36.79 -34.90 38.29
CA THR A 481 -37.01 -35.29 36.92
C THR A 481 -38.18 -34.53 36.34
N THR A 482 -38.04 -34.04 35.11
CA THR A 482 -39.11 -33.33 34.40
C THR A 482 -39.27 -33.91 33.01
N ASP A 483 -40.51 -34.00 32.54
CA ASP A 483 -40.79 -34.44 31.19
C ASP A 483 -40.27 -33.43 30.19
N VAL A 484 -39.40 -33.90 29.32
CA VAL A 484 -38.91 -33.16 28.16
C VAL A 484 -39.47 -33.86 26.89
N ARG A 485 -40.30 -33.16 26.14
CA ARG A 485 -40.96 -33.71 24.96
C ARG A 485 -39.96 -34.40 24.03
N GLY A 486 -40.14 -35.72 23.79
CA GLY A 486 -39.24 -36.56 23.01
C GLY A 486 -38.28 -37.42 23.81
N HIS A 487 -38.24 -37.29 25.16
CA HIS A 487 -37.53 -38.20 26.07
C HIS A 487 -38.57 -38.96 26.91
N HIS A 488 -38.64 -40.27 26.74
CA HIS A 488 -39.62 -41.12 27.44
C HIS A 488 -39.35 -41.24 28.94
N ASP A 489 -38.08 -41.09 29.35
CA ASP A 489 -37.66 -41.27 30.74
C ASP A 489 -37.53 -39.97 31.52
N GLY A 490 -37.88 -38.83 30.90
CA GLY A 490 -37.66 -37.49 31.48
C GLY A 490 -36.16 -37.09 31.62
N VAL A 491 -35.90 -35.85 31.93
CA VAL A 491 -34.54 -35.32 32.15
C VAL A 491 -34.42 -34.82 33.56
N VAL A 492 -33.40 -35.31 34.27
CA VAL A 492 -33.07 -34.79 35.63
C VAL A 492 -32.37 -33.45 35.46
N VAL A 493 -32.88 -32.43 36.19
CA VAL A 493 -32.34 -31.06 36.12
C VAL A 493 -31.82 -30.62 37.47
N TYR A 494 -30.78 -29.85 37.43
CA TYR A 494 -30.08 -29.24 38.55
C TYR A 494 -30.15 -27.73 38.46
N ARG A 495 -30.44 -27.09 39.58
CA ARG A 495 -30.18 -25.66 39.77
C ARG A 495 -28.67 -25.44 39.93
N VAL A 496 -28.11 -24.51 39.18
CA VAL A 496 -26.73 -24.08 39.37
C VAL A 496 -26.74 -22.76 40.15
N GLY A 497 -26.19 -22.79 41.37
CA GLY A 497 -26.03 -21.62 42.22
C GLY A 497 -24.67 -20.95 42.07
N GLN A 498 -24.46 -19.88 42.84
CA GLN A 498 -23.11 -19.32 42.96
C GLN A 498 -22.29 -20.16 43.96
N PRO A 499 -20.99 -20.40 43.68
CA PRO A 499 -20.10 -20.98 44.69
C PRO A 499 -20.10 -20.08 45.94
N ARG A 500 -20.32 -20.64 47.10
CA ARG A 500 -20.21 -19.93 48.39
C ARG A 500 -18.78 -19.65 48.72
#